data_73a71d8ba98921cf04a8c20a8360c89c
#
_entry.id   73a71d8ba98921cf04a8c20a8360c89c
#
_cell.length_a   1.000
_cell.length_b   1.000
_cell.length_c   1.000
_cell.angle_alpha   90.00
_cell.angle_beta   90.00
_cell.angle_gamma   90.00
#
_symmetry.space_group_name_H-M   'P 1'
#
loop_
_entity.id
_entity.type
_entity.pdbx_description
1 polymer ?
#
loop_
_entity_poly.entity_id
_entity_poly.type
_entity_poly.pdbx_seq_one_letter_code
_entity_poly.pdbx_strand_id
1 'polypeptide(L)'
;LKIGTEGAYPPFNLIDSNGEVVGFDLDIAKALCEKMKVECSVVTSDWDGIIPALNAKKFDFLAASMSITEERLQAVDFTDPYYTNGLQFIAAKNSDFKIDAASLKGKVIGAQRATIAGNWLEDNYGKAIDIKLYDTNENAYLDLASGRLDGVLADKFVNWEWLKSEAGADYEFKGEPVFDNDKIGIALRK
;
A
#
# COMPACT_ATOMS: atom_id res chain seq x y z
N LEU A 1 8.44 5.66 22.81
CA LEU A 1 7.53 6.10 21.75
C LEU A 1 6.77 4.91 21.15
N LYS A 2 5.59 5.17 20.59
CA LYS A 2 4.78 4.16 19.90
C LYS A 2 4.84 4.37 18.39
N ILE A 3 5.26 3.33 17.68
CA ILE A 3 5.28 3.29 16.21
C ILE A 3 3.94 2.73 15.74
N GLY A 4 3.21 3.48 14.94
CA GLY A 4 2.00 2.99 14.27
C GLY A 4 2.31 2.40 12.90
N THR A 5 1.68 1.28 12.57
CA THR A 5 1.79 0.63 11.25
C THR A 5 0.54 -0.18 10.95
N GLU A 6 0.37 -0.65 9.72
CA GLU A 6 -0.76 -1.49 9.34
C GLU A 6 -0.56 -2.95 9.79
N GLY A 7 0.60 -3.53 9.50
CA GLY A 7 0.91 -4.93 9.78
C GLY A 7 0.33 -5.93 8.75
N ALA A 8 -0.14 -5.46 7.61
CA ALA A 8 -0.74 -6.25 6.54
C ALA A 8 -0.24 -5.86 5.15
N TYR A 9 1.00 -5.38 5.06
CA TYR A 9 1.60 -4.84 3.83
C TYR A 9 3.00 -5.37 3.56
N PRO A 10 3.16 -6.69 3.29
CA PRO A 10 4.47 -7.27 3.01
C PRO A 10 5.08 -6.73 1.70
N PRO A 11 6.40 -6.54 1.62
CA PRO A 11 7.42 -6.85 2.64
C PRO A 11 7.72 -5.71 3.61
N PHE A 12 6.95 -4.63 3.60
CA PHE A 12 7.24 -3.40 4.33
C PHE A 12 6.82 -3.46 5.80
N ASN A 13 5.61 -3.94 6.07
CA ASN A 13 5.11 -4.15 7.43
C ASN A 13 4.13 -5.33 7.42
N LEU A 14 4.39 -6.33 8.23
CA LEU A 14 3.60 -7.56 8.32
C LEU A 14 3.74 -8.19 9.70
N ILE A 15 2.79 -9.05 10.05
CA ILE A 15 2.86 -9.89 11.25
C ILE A 15 3.46 -11.23 10.83
N ASP A 16 4.58 -11.61 11.43
CA ASP A 16 5.25 -12.88 11.14
C ASP A 16 4.58 -14.07 11.85
N SER A 17 5.12 -15.27 11.63
CA SER A 17 4.60 -16.50 12.24
C SER A 17 4.70 -16.54 13.77
N ASN A 18 5.51 -15.68 14.38
CA ASN A 18 5.66 -15.55 15.83
C ASN A 18 4.73 -14.48 16.41
N GLY A 19 3.93 -13.79 15.57
CA GLY A 19 3.07 -12.71 15.97
C GLY A 19 3.80 -11.36 16.12
N GLU A 20 5.05 -11.27 15.67
CA GLU A 20 5.84 -10.04 15.71
C GLU A 20 5.59 -9.20 14.46
N VAL A 21 5.51 -7.87 14.63
CA VAL A 21 5.39 -6.93 13.51
C VAL A 21 6.78 -6.63 12.98
N VAL A 22 7.03 -7.01 11.73
CA VAL A 22 8.34 -6.95 11.07
C VAL A 22 8.23 -6.33 9.68
N GLY A 23 9.36 -6.09 9.05
CA GLY A 23 9.47 -5.58 7.67
C GLY A 23 10.29 -4.31 7.58
N PHE A 24 10.48 -3.84 6.36
CA PHE A 24 11.36 -2.71 6.06
C PHE A 24 10.96 -1.42 6.81
N ASP A 25 9.67 -1.11 6.86
CA ASP A 25 9.19 0.07 7.61
C ASP A 25 9.57 0.02 9.08
N LEU A 26 9.48 -1.18 9.69
CA LEU A 26 9.83 -1.38 11.09
C LEU A 26 11.34 -1.32 11.34
N ASP A 27 12.14 -1.81 10.40
CA ASP A 27 13.61 -1.73 10.49
C ASP A 27 14.06 -0.25 10.46
N ILE A 28 13.49 0.55 9.56
CA ILE A 28 13.73 2.00 9.49
C ILE A 28 13.28 2.69 10.80
N ALA A 29 12.06 2.40 11.27
CA ALA A 29 11.52 3.02 12.48
C ALA A 29 12.36 2.66 13.72
N LYS A 30 12.76 1.41 13.87
CA LYS A 30 13.62 0.96 14.97
C LYS A 30 14.99 1.61 14.93
N ALA A 31 15.62 1.71 13.75
CA ALA A 31 16.88 2.42 13.58
C ALA A 31 16.78 3.91 13.95
N LEU A 32 15.66 4.56 13.63
CA LEU A 32 15.40 5.94 14.08
C LEU A 32 15.29 6.03 15.61
N CYS A 33 14.57 5.10 16.24
CA CYS A 33 14.46 5.05 17.70
C CYS A 33 15.82 4.87 18.38
N GLU A 34 16.65 3.98 17.87
CA GLU A 34 18.03 3.79 18.37
C GLU A 34 18.86 5.07 18.24
N LYS A 35 18.79 5.72 17.08
CA LYS A 35 19.51 6.97 16.84
C LYS A 35 19.04 8.10 17.75
N MET A 36 17.76 8.16 18.05
CA MET A 36 17.17 9.11 19.01
C MET A 36 17.43 8.72 20.48
N LYS A 37 17.93 7.52 20.74
CA LYS A 37 18.14 6.95 22.09
C LYS A 37 16.85 6.86 22.90
N VAL A 38 15.77 6.42 22.27
CA VAL A 38 14.47 6.21 22.90
C VAL A 38 14.00 4.77 22.70
N GLU A 39 13.24 4.26 23.68
CA GLU A 39 12.56 2.97 23.55
C GLU A 39 11.30 3.16 22.70
N CYS A 40 11.04 2.22 21.80
CA CYS A 40 9.87 2.20 20.94
C CYS A 40 9.13 0.87 21.02
N SER A 41 7.81 0.93 21.02
CA SER A 41 6.92 -0.20 20.84
C SER A 41 6.10 -0.05 19.58
N VAL A 42 5.61 -1.15 19.01
CA VAL A 42 4.83 -1.16 17.79
C VAL A 42 3.35 -1.36 18.09
N VAL A 43 2.49 -0.59 17.43
CA VAL A 43 1.03 -0.70 17.53
C VAL A 43 0.48 -0.81 16.11
N THR A 44 -0.32 -1.84 15.85
CA THR A 44 -1.01 -2.00 14.56
C THR A 44 -2.36 -1.30 14.55
N SER A 45 -2.76 -0.81 13.39
CA SER A 45 -4.06 -0.17 13.16
C SER A 45 -4.47 -0.40 11.70
N ASP A 46 -5.77 -0.54 11.46
CA ASP A 46 -6.29 -0.60 10.11
C ASP A 46 -5.84 0.61 9.30
N TRP A 47 -5.49 0.39 8.05
CA TRP A 47 -5.01 1.45 7.15
C TRP A 47 -6.03 2.57 7.01
N ASP A 48 -7.29 2.22 6.74
CA ASP A 48 -8.39 3.18 6.72
C ASP A 48 -8.64 3.69 8.16
N GLY A 49 -8.35 4.96 8.38
CA GLY A 49 -8.41 5.57 9.71
C GLY A 49 -7.08 5.65 10.47
N ILE A 50 -5.94 5.23 9.88
CA ILE A 50 -4.64 5.27 10.58
C ILE A 50 -4.18 6.73 10.86
N ILE A 51 -4.45 7.68 9.96
CA ILE A 51 -4.15 9.11 10.19
C ILE A 51 -5.00 9.69 11.33
N PRO A 52 -6.33 9.53 11.37
CA PRO A 52 -7.12 9.88 12.53
C PRO A 52 -6.63 9.26 13.84
N ALA A 53 -6.19 8.01 13.82
CA ALA A 53 -5.62 7.33 14.99
C ALA A 53 -4.30 7.96 15.46
N LEU A 54 -3.42 8.40 14.54
CA LEU A 54 -2.23 9.18 14.85
C LEU A 54 -2.59 10.50 15.54
N ASN A 55 -3.55 11.23 14.98
CA ASN A 55 -4.01 12.50 15.53
C ASN A 55 -4.70 12.35 16.88
N ALA A 56 -5.37 11.21 17.12
CA ALA A 56 -5.93 10.82 18.41
C ALA A 56 -4.87 10.31 19.42
N LYS A 57 -3.58 10.39 19.08
CA LYS A 57 -2.44 10.00 19.94
C LYS A 57 -2.41 8.51 20.33
N LYS A 58 -2.97 7.62 19.50
CA LYS A 58 -2.84 6.17 19.70
C LYS A 58 -1.40 5.70 19.51
N PHE A 59 -0.63 6.40 18.70
CA PHE A 59 0.82 6.24 18.48
C PHE A 59 1.46 7.59 18.23
N ASP A 60 2.79 7.65 18.24
CA ASP A 60 3.53 8.90 18.16
C ASP A 60 3.92 9.26 16.72
N PHE A 61 4.17 8.26 15.89
CA PHE A 61 4.44 8.42 14.46
C PHE A 61 4.06 7.15 13.69
N LEU A 62 3.93 7.30 12.38
CA LEU A 62 3.57 6.20 11.46
C LEU A 62 4.76 5.79 10.59
N ALA A 63 5.08 4.50 10.60
CA ALA A 63 5.96 3.85 9.65
C ALA A 63 5.14 2.74 8.95
N ALA A 64 4.49 3.10 7.86
CA ALA A 64 3.47 2.27 7.21
C ALA A 64 3.46 2.43 5.69
N SER A 65 4.62 2.64 5.07
CA SER A 65 4.75 2.86 3.62
C SER A 65 3.80 3.94 3.09
N MET A 66 3.63 5.02 3.86
CA MET A 66 2.67 6.08 3.54
C MET A 66 3.23 7.07 2.52
N SER A 67 2.55 7.20 1.39
CA SER A 67 2.86 8.19 0.37
C SER A 67 2.66 9.62 0.90
N ILE A 68 3.63 10.49 0.65
CA ILE A 68 3.56 11.92 0.93
C ILE A 68 2.66 12.54 -0.14
N THR A 69 1.49 13.03 0.24
CA THR A 69 0.55 13.72 -0.66
C THR A 69 0.12 15.06 -0.09
N GLU A 70 -0.26 15.99 -0.97
CA GLU A 70 -0.78 17.30 -0.58
C GLU A 70 -2.02 17.19 0.34
N GLU A 71 -2.90 16.22 0.06
CA GLU A 71 -4.07 15.95 0.88
C GLU A 71 -3.66 15.54 2.30
N ARG A 72 -2.74 14.57 2.42
CA ARG A 72 -2.25 14.08 3.72
C ARG A 72 -1.48 15.14 4.50
N LEU A 73 -0.72 16.00 3.81
CA LEU A 73 -0.03 17.13 4.41
C LEU A 73 -0.95 18.17 5.05
N GLN A 74 -2.23 18.18 4.73
CA GLN A 74 -3.22 19.01 5.45
C GLN A 74 -3.51 18.48 6.86
N ALA A 75 -3.39 17.17 7.09
CA ALA A 75 -3.74 16.51 8.34
C ALA A 75 -2.52 16.11 9.20
N VAL A 76 -1.38 15.87 8.58
CA VAL A 76 -0.13 15.40 9.23
C VAL A 76 1.08 16.04 8.58
N ASP A 77 2.23 15.97 9.27
CA ASP A 77 3.54 16.30 8.70
C ASP A 77 4.27 15.01 8.31
N PHE A 78 5.28 15.12 7.46
CA PHE A 78 6.13 14.00 7.06
C PHE A 78 7.61 14.33 7.25
N THR A 79 8.40 13.30 7.47
CA THR A 79 9.86 13.39 7.34
C THR A 79 10.25 13.54 5.86
N ASP A 80 11.53 13.73 5.60
CA ASP A 80 12.08 13.42 4.28
C ASP A 80 11.74 11.97 3.91
N PRO A 81 11.57 11.68 2.60
CA PRO A 81 11.26 10.32 2.18
C PRO A 81 12.40 9.36 2.51
N TYR A 82 12.05 8.14 2.94
CA TYR A 82 13.03 7.07 3.16
C TYR A 82 13.11 6.07 2.02
N TYR A 83 12.14 6.07 1.08
CA TYR A 83 12.25 5.42 -0.22
C TYR A 83 11.26 6.00 -1.23
N THR A 84 11.47 5.65 -2.49
CA THR A 84 10.58 6.02 -3.61
C THR A 84 9.94 4.77 -4.16
N ASN A 85 8.65 4.83 -4.43
CA ASN A 85 7.83 3.75 -4.93
C ASN A 85 7.16 4.15 -6.26
N GLY A 86 6.33 3.26 -6.78
CA GLY A 86 5.47 3.48 -7.94
C GLY A 86 4.25 2.58 -7.89
N LEU A 87 3.24 2.89 -8.69
CA LEU A 87 2.04 2.09 -8.86
C LEU A 87 2.13 1.28 -10.14
N GLN A 88 1.83 0.00 -10.08
CA GLN A 88 1.81 -0.85 -11.26
C GLN A 88 0.69 -1.88 -11.19
N PHE A 89 0.06 -2.15 -12.33
CA PHE A 89 -0.97 -3.18 -12.44
C PHE A 89 -0.38 -4.58 -12.44
N ILE A 90 -1.11 -5.51 -11.86
CA ILE A 90 -0.94 -6.95 -12.08
C ILE A 90 -2.25 -7.56 -12.57
N ALA A 91 -2.14 -8.57 -13.42
CA ALA A 91 -3.25 -9.38 -13.89
C ALA A 91 -2.75 -10.76 -14.32
N ALA A 92 -3.67 -11.66 -14.70
CA ALA A 92 -3.31 -13.00 -15.15
C ALA A 92 -2.41 -12.97 -16.39
N LYS A 93 -1.40 -13.84 -16.44
CA LYS A 93 -0.45 -13.96 -17.57
C LYS A 93 -1.13 -14.16 -18.91
N ASN A 94 -2.19 -14.94 -18.93
CA ASN A 94 -2.93 -15.28 -20.13
C ASN A 94 -4.02 -14.27 -20.49
N SER A 95 -4.14 -13.15 -19.77
CA SER A 95 -5.11 -12.10 -20.08
C SER A 95 -4.53 -11.10 -21.11
N ASP A 96 -5.43 -10.50 -21.88
CA ASP A 96 -5.13 -9.43 -22.84
C ASP A 96 -5.17 -8.03 -22.19
N PHE A 97 -4.98 -7.98 -20.87
CA PHE A 97 -5.05 -6.76 -20.06
C PHE A 97 -4.06 -5.70 -20.56
N LYS A 98 -4.57 -4.54 -20.93
CA LYS A 98 -3.78 -3.38 -21.37
C LYS A 98 -4.28 -2.14 -20.64
N ILE A 99 -3.37 -1.21 -20.37
CA ILE A 99 -3.66 0.03 -19.64
C ILE A 99 -4.06 1.14 -20.61
N ASP A 100 -5.25 0.99 -21.19
CA ASP A 100 -5.89 1.99 -22.02
C ASP A 100 -7.41 1.96 -21.81
N ALA A 101 -8.09 3.06 -22.09
CA ALA A 101 -9.51 3.21 -21.81
C ALA A 101 -10.41 2.19 -22.54
N ALA A 102 -10.00 1.73 -23.73
CA ALA A 102 -10.77 0.76 -24.50
C ALA A 102 -10.65 -0.65 -23.90
N SER A 103 -9.43 -1.06 -23.57
CA SER A 103 -9.11 -2.39 -23.02
C SER A 103 -9.60 -2.55 -21.57
N LEU A 104 -9.58 -1.47 -20.80
CA LEU A 104 -10.04 -1.48 -19.39
C LEU A 104 -11.56 -1.36 -19.27
N LYS A 105 -12.27 -0.94 -20.30
CA LYS A 105 -13.73 -0.76 -20.26
C LYS A 105 -14.45 -2.01 -19.77
N GLY A 106 -15.22 -1.87 -18.69
CA GLY A 106 -16.00 -2.96 -18.09
C GLY A 106 -15.17 -3.96 -17.28
N LYS A 107 -13.87 -3.73 -17.13
CA LYS A 107 -13.02 -4.54 -16.24
C LYS A 107 -13.30 -4.22 -14.77
N VAL A 108 -13.07 -5.22 -13.91
CA VAL A 108 -13.18 -5.09 -12.46
C VAL A 108 -11.77 -5.01 -11.88
N ILE A 109 -11.41 -3.87 -11.33
CA ILE A 109 -10.05 -3.60 -10.83
C ILE A 109 -10.08 -3.38 -9.32
N GLY A 110 -9.23 -4.10 -8.59
CA GLY A 110 -9.07 -3.98 -7.15
C GLY A 110 -7.97 -3.01 -6.75
N ALA A 111 -8.17 -2.34 -5.62
CA ALA A 111 -7.14 -1.59 -4.91
C ALA A 111 -7.46 -1.54 -3.42
N GLN A 112 -6.46 -1.26 -2.59
CA GLN A 112 -6.71 -0.99 -1.18
C GLN A 112 -7.36 0.39 -1.01
N ARG A 113 -8.37 0.47 -0.14
CA ARG A 113 -9.08 1.70 0.22
C ARG A 113 -8.14 2.74 0.83
N ALA A 114 -8.40 4.02 0.59
CA ALA A 114 -7.63 5.14 1.13
C ALA A 114 -6.13 5.15 0.73
N THR A 115 -5.80 4.52 -0.40
CA THR A 115 -4.46 4.56 -1.00
C THR A 115 -4.45 5.45 -2.23
N ILE A 116 -3.24 5.87 -2.65
CA ILE A 116 -3.07 6.59 -3.92
C ILE A 116 -3.47 5.75 -5.13
N ALA A 117 -3.40 4.41 -5.04
CA ALA A 117 -3.83 3.51 -6.10
C ALA A 117 -5.35 3.60 -6.34
N GLY A 118 -6.15 3.56 -5.28
CA GLY A 118 -7.60 3.73 -5.38
C GLY A 118 -7.97 5.08 -6.00
N ASN A 119 -7.37 6.17 -5.52
CA ASN A 119 -7.61 7.50 -6.05
C ASN A 119 -7.19 7.61 -7.52
N TRP A 120 -6.04 7.05 -7.88
CA TRP A 120 -5.56 7.05 -9.27
C TRP A 120 -6.54 6.34 -10.22
N LEU A 121 -7.11 5.20 -9.80
CA LEU A 121 -8.12 4.49 -10.59
C LEU A 121 -9.38 5.33 -10.79
N GLU A 122 -9.88 5.96 -9.74
CA GLU A 122 -11.06 6.82 -9.80
C GLU A 122 -10.83 8.03 -10.72
N ASP A 123 -9.69 8.70 -10.60
CA ASP A 123 -9.36 9.90 -11.37
C ASP A 123 -9.17 9.61 -12.86
N ASN A 124 -8.59 8.46 -13.21
CA ASN A 124 -8.24 8.15 -14.59
C ASN A 124 -9.30 7.28 -15.30
N TYR A 125 -9.96 6.36 -14.59
CA TYR A 125 -10.82 5.35 -15.20
C TYR A 125 -12.15 5.13 -14.50
N GLY A 126 -12.50 5.89 -13.47
CA GLY A 126 -13.68 5.67 -12.62
C GLY A 126 -15.02 5.55 -13.35
N LYS A 127 -15.11 6.07 -14.58
CA LYS A 127 -16.31 5.95 -15.43
C LYS A 127 -16.26 4.75 -16.38
N ALA A 128 -15.11 4.12 -16.56
CA ALA A 128 -14.88 3.07 -17.54
C ALA A 128 -14.79 1.68 -16.92
N ILE A 129 -14.38 1.58 -15.65
CA ILE A 129 -14.12 0.34 -14.93
C ILE A 129 -15.02 0.20 -13.69
N ASP A 130 -15.15 -1.02 -13.18
CA ASP A 130 -15.72 -1.28 -11.85
C ASP A 130 -14.56 -1.34 -10.83
N ILE A 131 -14.49 -0.36 -9.94
CA ILE A 131 -13.44 -0.29 -8.91
C ILE A 131 -13.93 -0.98 -7.64
N LYS A 132 -13.17 -1.98 -7.18
CA LYS A 132 -13.39 -2.66 -5.90
C LYS A 132 -12.33 -2.22 -4.89
N LEU A 133 -12.76 -1.59 -3.80
CA LEU A 133 -11.88 -1.12 -2.73
C LEU A 133 -11.93 -2.08 -1.54
N TYR A 134 -10.76 -2.48 -1.08
CA TYR A 134 -10.56 -3.46 -0.01
C TYR A 134 -9.91 -2.82 1.21
N ASP A 135 -10.17 -3.36 2.40
CA ASP A 135 -9.57 -2.87 3.63
C ASP A 135 -8.06 -3.17 3.69
N THR A 136 -7.64 -4.32 3.15
CA THR A 136 -6.23 -4.69 2.99
C THR A 136 -5.91 -5.02 1.54
N ASN A 137 -4.65 -4.86 1.16
CA ASN A 137 -4.19 -5.23 -0.17
C ASN A 137 -4.25 -6.76 -0.38
N GLU A 138 -4.05 -7.54 0.69
CA GLU A 138 -4.17 -8.99 0.65
C GLU A 138 -5.57 -9.45 0.25
N ASN A 139 -6.63 -8.79 0.74
CA ASN A 139 -8.01 -9.10 0.34
C ASN A 139 -8.23 -8.85 -1.17
N ALA A 140 -7.60 -7.84 -1.75
CA ALA A 140 -7.63 -7.64 -3.20
C ALA A 140 -6.95 -8.80 -3.95
N TYR A 141 -5.83 -9.30 -3.46
CA TYR A 141 -5.15 -10.45 -4.06
C TYR A 141 -5.97 -11.74 -3.96
N LEU A 142 -6.65 -11.97 -2.85
CA LEU A 142 -7.56 -13.13 -2.70
C LEU A 142 -8.68 -13.09 -3.75
N ASP A 143 -9.25 -11.93 -4.00
CA ASP A 143 -10.30 -11.76 -5.02
C ASP A 143 -9.73 -11.83 -6.45
N LEU A 144 -8.51 -11.36 -6.69
CA LEU A 144 -7.81 -11.56 -7.96
C LEU A 144 -7.58 -13.05 -8.22
N ALA A 145 -7.04 -13.78 -7.26
CA ALA A 145 -6.76 -15.22 -7.36
C ALA A 145 -8.05 -16.05 -7.54
N SER A 146 -9.18 -15.60 -7.01
CA SER A 146 -10.48 -16.26 -7.17
C SER A 146 -11.21 -15.93 -8.48
N GLY A 147 -10.63 -15.06 -9.33
CA GLY A 147 -11.23 -14.62 -10.59
C GLY A 147 -12.34 -13.58 -10.46
N ARG A 148 -12.50 -12.96 -9.30
CA ARG A 148 -13.47 -11.85 -9.09
C ARG A 148 -12.96 -10.50 -9.59
N LEU A 149 -11.67 -10.37 -9.80
CA LEU A 149 -11.02 -9.18 -10.34
C LEU A 149 -10.30 -9.54 -11.64
N ASP A 150 -10.27 -8.61 -12.57
CA ASP A 150 -9.46 -8.67 -13.77
C ASP A 150 -8.03 -8.20 -13.54
N GLY A 151 -7.80 -7.35 -12.54
CA GLY A 151 -6.50 -6.85 -12.18
C GLY A 151 -6.51 -6.16 -10.82
N VAL A 152 -5.32 -5.88 -10.31
CA VAL A 152 -5.09 -5.10 -9.09
C VAL A 152 -4.08 -4.00 -9.38
N LEU A 153 -4.33 -2.80 -8.90
CA LEU A 153 -3.37 -1.70 -8.86
C LEU A 153 -2.90 -1.51 -7.43
N ALA A 154 -1.59 -1.59 -7.22
CA ALA A 154 -0.96 -1.36 -5.93
C ALA A 154 0.49 -0.90 -6.13
N ASP A 155 1.18 -0.65 -5.02
CA ASP A 155 2.60 -0.39 -5.00
C ASP A 155 3.37 -1.52 -5.68
N LYS A 156 4.29 -1.18 -6.59
CA LYS A 156 4.99 -2.18 -7.41
C LYS A 156 5.77 -3.21 -6.58
N PHE A 157 6.36 -2.82 -5.47
CA PHE A 157 7.14 -3.74 -4.62
C PHE A 157 6.24 -4.72 -3.85
N VAL A 158 5.06 -4.28 -3.43
CA VAL A 158 4.05 -5.16 -2.79
C VAL A 158 3.49 -6.14 -3.81
N ASN A 159 3.16 -5.67 -5.01
CA ASN A 159 2.77 -6.54 -6.11
C ASN A 159 3.86 -7.55 -6.46
N TRP A 160 5.12 -7.09 -6.53
CA TRP A 160 6.27 -7.97 -6.83
C TRP A 160 6.45 -9.07 -5.77
N GLU A 161 6.26 -8.73 -4.49
CA GLU A 161 6.34 -9.71 -3.40
C GLU A 161 5.25 -10.77 -3.55
N TRP A 162 4.01 -10.37 -3.82
CA TRP A 162 2.93 -11.31 -4.04
C TRP A 162 3.13 -12.19 -5.29
N LEU A 163 3.65 -11.63 -6.39
CA LEU A 163 3.94 -12.39 -7.62
C LEU A 163 4.97 -13.50 -7.41
N LYS A 164 5.82 -13.43 -6.40
CA LYS A 164 6.76 -14.51 -6.04
C LYS A 164 6.11 -15.64 -5.25
N SER A 165 4.93 -15.42 -4.71
CA SER A 165 4.20 -16.45 -3.96
C SER A 165 3.59 -17.51 -4.89
N GLU A 166 3.20 -18.65 -4.32
CA GLU A 166 2.49 -19.68 -5.05
C GLU A 166 1.17 -19.16 -5.66
N ALA A 167 0.43 -18.35 -4.90
CA ALA A 167 -0.82 -17.73 -5.37
C ALA A 167 -0.61 -16.74 -6.53
N GLY A 168 0.54 -16.07 -6.59
CA GLY A 168 0.90 -15.11 -7.63
C GLY A 168 1.52 -15.74 -8.89
N ALA A 169 1.80 -17.04 -8.91
CA ALA A 169 2.57 -17.71 -9.95
C ALA A 169 1.97 -17.60 -11.37
N ASP A 170 0.64 -17.47 -11.48
CA ASP A 170 -0.08 -17.34 -12.76
C ASP A 170 -0.36 -15.87 -13.14
N TYR A 171 0.21 -14.93 -12.41
CA TYR A 171 0.03 -13.48 -12.60
C TYR A 171 1.34 -12.81 -12.96
N GLU A 172 1.25 -11.62 -13.51
CA GLU A 172 2.41 -10.81 -13.91
C GLU A 172 2.08 -9.31 -13.85
N PHE A 173 3.11 -8.48 -13.88
CA PHE A 173 2.93 -7.06 -14.14
C PHE A 173 2.35 -6.82 -15.54
N LYS A 174 1.46 -5.86 -15.64
CA LYS A 174 0.88 -5.40 -16.90
C LYS A 174 1.24 -3.93 -17.14
N GLY A 175 1.93 -3.69 -18.24
CA GLY A 175 2.40 -2.36 -18.61
C GLY A 175 3.49 -1.81 -17.68
N GLU A 176 3.89 -0.59 -17.98
CA GLU A 176 4.83 0.17 -17.15
C GLU A 176 4.14 0.72 -15.89
N PRO A 177 4.90 1.13 -14.86
CA PRO A 177 4.32 1.85 -13.73
C PRO A 177 3.53 3.08 -14.19
N VAL A 178 2.32 3.24 -13.67
CA VAL A 178 1.43 4.35 -14.03
C VAL A 178 1.69 5.62 -13.23
N PHE A 179 2.39 5.46 -12.12
CA PHE A 179 2.91 6.53 -11.29
C PHE A 179 4.22 6.03 -10.67
N ASP A 180 5.33 6.71 -10.92
CA ASP A 180 6.68 6.19 -10.60
C ASP A 180 7.56 7.21 -9.83
N ASN A 181 6.94 8.13 -9.13
CA ASN A 181 7.66 9.11 -8.29
C ASN A 181 6.94 9.27 -6.93
N ASP A 182 6.47 8.17 -6.39
CA ASP A 182 5.79 8.13 -5.10
C ASP A 182 6.82 8.15 -3.98
N LYS A 183 6.84 9.24 -3.22
CA LYS A 183 7.75 9.43 -2.09
C LYS A 183 7.09 8.95 -0.80
N ILE A 184 7.76 8.05 -0.10
CA ILE A 184 7.28 7.44 1.12
C ILE A 184 7.99 8.04 2.33
N GLY A 185 7.24 8.52 3.30
CA GLY A 185 7.77 9.16 4.51
C GLY A 185 7.15 8.65 5.80
N ILE A 186 7.80 8.97 6.90
CA ILE A 186 7.25 8.78 8.25
C ILE A 186 6.26 9.91 8.52
N ALA A 187 5.03 9.56 8.89
CA ALA A 187 4.02 10.56 9.21
C ALA A 187 4.02 10.92 10.71
N LEU A 188 3.84 12.19 10.99
CA LEU A 188 3.89 12.81 12.32
C LEU A 188 2.64 13.69 12.51
N ARG A 189 2.22 13.84 13.77
CA ARG A 189 1.21 14.89 14.07
C ARG A 189 1.78 16.27 13.77
N LYS A 190 0.92 17.18 13.36
CA LYS A 190 1.21 18.62 13.29
C LYS A 190 1.45 19.21 14.68
#